data_6315cef73d1c892d0087b17b9df4c303
#
_entry.id   6315cef73d1c892d0087b17b9df4c303
#
_cell.length_a   1.000
_cell.length_b   1.000
_cell.length_c   1.000
_cell.angle_alpha   90.00
_cell.angle_beta   90.00
_cell.angle_gamma   90.00
#
_symmetry.space_group_name_H-M   'P 1'
#
loop_
_entity.id
_entity.type
_entity.pdbx_description
1 polymer ?
#
loop_
_entity_poly.entity_id
_entity_poly.type
_entity_poly.pdbx_seq_one_letter_code
_entity_poly.pdbx_strand_id
1 'polypeptide(L)'
;MTGLADWFGDRPVATGVVTLILMLLDWGMTVLQHRERARYSQNHYRSYPVDTVEGNPSLQTAVSRARLLEPRHLAVAVPVSALVGATTWWIPAVVRPLLLGFVWGQFIIVSATHLGNLLGYVGSRRGIHGRVWMHQRTGYVVQAGRYVGVTALLTALALCSGSVFVIGTAVAGVASTARQFVWMLRSPAIAEDDAAPDAG
;
A
#
# COMPACT_ATOMS: atom_id res chain seq x y z
N MET A 1 4.14 1.59 32.14
CA MET A 1 4.88 0.80 31.11
C MET A 1 4.98 1.66 29.87
N THR A 2 6.18 2.08 29.51
CA THR A 2 6.41 2.78 28.22
C THR A 2 6.05 1.82 27.10
N GLY A 3 5.15 2.23 26.21
CA GLY A 3 4.76 1.44 25.06
C GLY A 3 5.90 1.30 24.05
N LEU A 4 5.82 0.30 23.16
CA LEU A 4 6.81 0.10 22.11
C LEU A 4 7.01 1.37 21.24
N ALA A 5 5.93 2.13 21.00
CA ALA A 5 5.98 3.38 20.26
C ALA A 5 6.77 4.47 20.99
N ASP A 6 6.67 4.54 22.33
CA ASP A 6 7.48 5.45 23.13
C ASP A 6 8.96 5.07 23.06
N TRP A 7 9.24 3.76 23.14
CA TRP A 7 10.60 3.24 23.03
C TRP A 7 11.29 3.65 21.73
N PHE A 8 10.58 3.55 20.60
CA PHE A 8 11.09 4.01 19.31
C PHE A 8 11.15 5.54 19.22
N GLY A 9 10.16 6.25 19.78
CA GLY A 9 10.13 7.70 19.81
C GLY A 9 11.38 8.34 20.44
N ASP A 10 12.00 7.64 21.38
CA ASP A 10 13.24 8.07 22.04
C ASP A 10 14.52 7.59 21.34
N ARG A 11 14.39 6.88 20.22
CA ARG A 11 15.52 6.29 19.47
C ARG A 11 15.47 6.63 17.97
N PRO A 12 15.88 7.83 17.58
CA PRO A 12 15.78 8.33 16.19
C PRO A 12 16.36 7.38 15.14
N VAL A 13 17.53 6.81 15.43
CA VAL A 13 18.21 5.87 14.52
C VAL A 13 17.37 4.61 14.34
N ALA A 14 16.89 4.01 15.43
CA ALA A 14 16.04 2.82 15.35
C ALA A 14 14.73 3.10 14.60
N THR A 15 14.13 4.26 14.83
CA THR A 15 12.93 4.72 14.12
C THR A 15 13.19 4.88 12.62
N GLY A 16 14.30 5.51 12.24
CA GLY A 16 14.71 5.62 10.85
C GLY A 16 14.94 4.25 10.19
N VAL A 17 15.63 3.34 10.87
CA VAL A 17 15.89 1.98 10.37
C VAL A 17 14.58 1.21 10.16
N VAL A 18 13.66 1.25 11.13
CA VAL A 18 12.34 0.57 10.96
C VAL A 18 11.56 1.18 9.80
N THR A 19 11.56 2.50 9.67
CA THR A 19 10.90 3.17 8.54
C THR A 19 11.50 2.72 7.21
N LEU A 20 12.83 2.64 7.11
CA LEU A 20 13.51 2.16 5.91
C LEU A 20 13.12 0.71 5.59
N ILE A 21 13.11 -0.16 6.59
CA ILE A 21 12.69 -1.57 6.42
C ILE A 21 11.25 -1.64 5.89
N LEU A 22 10.33 -0.86 6.45
CA LEU A 22 8.94 -0.83 5.99
C LEU A 22 8.81 -0.34 4.54
N MET A 23 9.57 0.69 4.14
CA MET A 23 9.60 1.17 2.75
C MET A 23 10.18 0.12 1.79
N LEU A 24 11.23 -0.59 2.20
CA LEU A 24 11.83 -1.65 1.39
C LEU A 24 10.92 -2.88 1.27
N LEU A 25 10.17 -3.20 2.33
CA LEU A 25 9.15 -4.25 2.31
C LEU A 25 8.03 -3.91 1.33
N ASP A 26 7.50 -2.69 1.40
CA ASP A 26 6.47 -2.21 0.49
C ASP A 26 6.92 -2.30 -0.98
N TRP A 27 8.12 -1.81 -1.28
CA TRP A 27 8.73 -1.92 -2.60
C TRP A 27 8.90 -3.38 -3.04
N GLY A 28 9.48 -4.22 -2.17
CA GLY A 28 9.69 -5.64 -2.44
C GLY A 28 8.37 -6.36 -2.76
N MET A 29 7.32 -6.10 -1.98
CA MET A 29 5.99 -6.66 -2.20
C MET A 29 5.38 -6.20 -3.52
N THR A 30 5.53 -4.92 -3.89
CA THR A 30 5.08 -4.38 -5.18
C THR A 30 5.76 -5.10 -6.35
N VAL A 31 7.08 -5.27 -6.29
CA VAL A 31 7.84 -5.98 -7.35
C VAL A 31 7.46 -7.45 -7.43
N LEU A 32 7.31 -8.12 -6.28
CA LEU A 32 6.90 -9.53 -6.24
C LEU A 32 5.49 -9.72 -6.81
N GLN A 33 4.55 -8.85 -6.43
CA GLN A 33 3.19 -8.85 -6.96
C GLN A 33 3.19 -8.66 -8.48
N HIS A 34 3.99 -7.73 -9.00
CA HIS A 34 4.13 -7.52 -10.43
C HIS A 34 4.69 -8.76 -11.15
N ARG A 35 5.77 -9.37 -10.61
CA ARG A 35 6.37 -10.60 -11.16
C ARG A 35 5.36 -11.74 -11.22
N GLU A 36 4.60 -11.92 -10.16
CA GLU A 36 3.60 -12.97 -10.07
C GLU A 36 2.49 -12.76 -11.10
N ARG A 37 1.95 -11.53 -11.15
CA ARG A 37 0.95 -11.16 -12.15
C ARG A 37 1.46 -11.37 -13.57
N ALA A 38 2.68 -10.92 -13.87
CA ALA A 38 3.27 -11.04 -15.19
C ALA A 38 3.49 -12.50 -15.63
N ARG A 39 3.80 -13.41 -14.70
CA ARG A 39 4.07 -14.81 -15.03
C ARG A 39 2.82 -15.66 -15.18
N TYR A 40 1.81 -15.46 -14.34
CA TYR A 40 0.72 -16.42 -14.19
C TYR A 40 -0.67 -15.84 -14.38
N SER A 41 -0.83 -14.52 -14.30
CA SER A 41 -2.14 -13.89 -14.25
C SER A 41 -2.42 -12.92 -15.42
N GLN A 42 -1.48 -12.69 -16.32
CA GLN A 42 -1.68 -11.79 -17.48
C GLN A 42 -2.82 -12.25 -18.39
N ASN A 43 -2.99 -13.56 -18.54
CA ASN A 43 -4.04 -14.14 -19.36
C ASN A 43 -5.40 -14.18 -18.66
N HIS A 44 -5.45 -14.05 -17.33
CA HIS A 44 -6.67 -14.16 -16.53
C HIS A 44 -7.20 -12.80 -16.08
N TYR A 45 -6.29 -11.84 -15.80
CA TYR A 45 -6.67 -10.50 -15.34
C TYR A 45 -6.16 -9.44 -16.31
N ARG A 46 -7.04 -8.82 -17.05
CA ARG A 46 -6.77 -7.58 -17.75
C ARG A 46 -7.47 -6.44 -17.03
N SER A 47 -6.72 -5.60 -16.31
CA SER A 47 -7.20 -4.30 -15.86
C SER A 47 -6.94 -3.31 -16.97
N TYR A 48 -7.96 -2.73 -17.54
CA TYR A 48 -7.83 -1.66 -18.49
C TYR A 48 -7.72 -0.33 -17.75
N PRO A 49 -6.79 0.56 -18.07
CA PRO A 49 -5.59 0.49 -18.92
C PRO A 49 -4.27 0.43 -18.10
N VAL A 50 -4.21 -0.34 -17.01
CA VAL A 50 -3.06 -0.35 -16.09
C VAL A 50 -2.08 -1.45 -16.46
N ASP A 51 -0.95 -1.07 -17.05
CA ASP A 51 0.12 -2.00 -17.43
C ASP A 51 0.95 -2.48 -16.23
N THR A 52 0.95 -1.71 -15.13
CA THR A 52 1.70 -2.06 -13.91
C THR A 52 0.83 -1.96 -12.66
N VAL A 53 1.24 -2.65 -11.59
CA VAL A 53 0.61 -2.55 -10.27
C VAL A 53 1.04 -1.30 -9.49
N GLU A 54 2.00 -0.54 -10.04
CA GLU A 54 2.58 0.65 -9.41
C GLU A 54 1.77 1.89 -9.76
N GLY A 55 1.26 2.56 -8.73
CA GLY A 55 0.50 3.80 -8.89
C GLY A 55 1.36 5.04 -9.12
N ASN A 56 2.66 5.00 -8.80
CA ASN A 56 3.56 6.12 -9.00
C ASN A 56 4.20 6.08 -10.40
N PRO A 57 3.91 7.03 -11.30
CA PRO A 57 4.43 7.01 -12.67
C PRO A 57 5.96 6.96 -12.76
N SER A 58 6.66 7.60 -11.80
CA SER A 58 8.13 7.64 -11.79
C SER A 58 8.77 6.27 -11.51
N LEU A 59 8.05 5.35 -10.89
CA LEU A 59 8.52 4.02 -10.52
C LEU A 59 7.97 2.90 -11.40
N GLN A 60 6.98 3.18 -12.25
CA GLN A 60 6.34 2.18 -13.12
C GLN A 60 7.36 1.42 -13.98
N THR A 61 8.31 2.13 -14.60
CA THR A 61 9.37 1.50 -15.41
C THR A 61 10.25 0.56 -14.59
N ALA A 62 10.53 0.87 -13.34
CA ALA A 62 11.34 0.03 -12.47
C ALA A 62 10.58 -1.24 -12.05
N VAL A 63 9.29 -1.10 -11.75
CA VAL A 63 8.39 -2.23 -11.44
C VAL A 63 8.21 -3.12 -12.66
N SER A 64 7.96 -2.56 -13.86
CA SER A 64 7.80 -3.34 -15.10
C SER A 64 9.06 -4.15 -15.45
N ARG A 65 10.25 -3.65 -15.08
CA ARG A 65 11.53 -4.37 -15.19
C ARG A 65 11.79 -5.32 -14.03
N ALA A 66 10.86 -5.42 -13.09
CA ALA A 66 10.95 -6.27 -11.90
C ALA A 66 12.26 -6.09 -11.09
N ARG A 67 12.76 -4.86 -10.97
CA ARG A 67 13.97 -4.54 -10.22
C ARG A 67 13.69 -4.48 -8.73
N LEU A 68 14.28 -5.38 -7.94
CA LEU A 68 14.20 -5.35 -6.48
C LEU A 68 15.03 -4.20 -5.88
N LEU A 69 16.18 -3.92 -6.47
CA LEU A 69 17.01 -2.77 -6.08
C LEU A 69 16.84 -1.68 -7.14
N GLU A 70 16.12 -0.63 -6.79
CA GLU A 70 15.90 0.53 -7.66
C GLU A 70 16.54 1.76 -7.02
N PRO A 71 17.59 2.33 -7.65
CA PRO A 71 18.31 3.49 -7.09
C PRO A 71 17.39 4.70 -6.82
N ARG A 72 16.38 4.94 -7.66
CA ARG A 72 15.42 6.02 -7.46
C ARG A 72 14.56 5.81 -6.21
N HIS A 73 14.14 4.56 -5.95
CA HIS A 73 13.42 4.24 -4.74
C HIS A 73 14.30 4.45 -3.50
N LEU A 74 15.55 3.98 -3.53
CA LEU A 74 16.51 4.17 -2.44
C LEU A 74 16.82 5.65 -2.21
N ALA A 75 16.96 6.44 -3.28
CA ALA A 75 17.18 7.89 -3.19
C ALA A 75 16.03 8.64 -2.49
N VAL A 76 14.84 8.06 -2.44
CA VAL A 76 13.70 8.60 -1.68
C VAL A 76 13.60 7.93 -0.30
N ALA A 77 13.72 6.60 -0.24
CA ALA A 77 13.52 5.84 0.99
C ALA A 77 14.53 6.21 2.09
N VAL A 78 15.79 6.38 1.74
CA VAL A 78 16.85 6.71 2.73
C VAL A 78 16.64 8.10 3.35
N PRO A 79 16.48 9.19 2.57
CA PRO A 79 16.23 10.52 3.15
C PRO A 79 14.91 10.59 3.94
N VAL A 80 13.84 9.98 3.43
CA VAL A 80 12.54 9.97 4.14
C VAL A 80 12.68 9.24 5.48
N SER A 81 13.34 8.10 5.51
CA SER A 81 13.56 7.34 6.75
C SER A 81 14.43 8.10 7.76
N ALA A 82 15.48 8.75 7.28
CA ALA A 82 16.33 9.61 8.11
C ALA A 82 15.53 10.81 8.66
N LEU A 83 14.69 11.44 7.84
CA LEU A 83 13.83 12.55 8.25
C LEU A 83 12.82 12.09 9.32
N VAL A 84 12.14 10.95 9.13
CA VAL A 84 11.19 10.40 10.10
C VAL A 84 11.92 10.12 11.43
N GLY A 85 13.10 9.53 11.39
CA GLY A 85 13.93 9.35 12.60
C GLY A 85 14.28 10.68 13.26
N ALA A 86 14.78 11.66 12.49
CA ALA A 86 15.18 12.95 13.00
C ALA A 86 14.01 13.75 13.60
N THR A 87 12.80 13.65 13.02
CA THR A 87 11.63 14.38 13.55
C THR A 87 11.28 13.98 14.99
N THR A 88 11.65 12.77 15.44
CA THR A 88 11.42 12.36 16.83
C THR A 88 12.20 13.23 17.85
N TRP A 89 13.24 13.95 17.45
CA TRP A 89 13.96 14.85 18.33
C TRP A 89 13.19 16.15 18.61
N TRP A 90 12.44 16.65 17.62
CA TRP A 90 11.79 17.96 17.73
C TRP A 90 10.31 17.87 18.10
N ILE A 91 9.68 16.72 17.83
CA ILE A 91 8.26 16.54 18.13
C ILE A 91 8.08 16.21 19.62
N PRO A 92 7.11 16.86 20.31
CA PRO A 92 6.80 16.54 21.70
C PRO A 92 6.51 15.06 21.91
N ALA A 93 7.00 14.47 23.01
CA ALA A 93 6.89 13.04 23.30
C ALA A 93 5.44 12.51 23.18
N VAL A 94 4.45 13.31 23.60
CA VAL A 94 3.03 12.95 23.54
C VAL A 94 2.50 12.78 22.10
N VAL A 95 3.13 13.44 21.11
CA VAL A 95 2.69 13.40 19.69
C VAL A 95 3.47 12.34 18.90
N ARG A 96 4.65 11.93 19.34
CA ARG A 96 5.49 10.95 18.62
C ARG A 96 4.78 9.65 18.31
N PRO A 97 4.04 9.00 19.23
CA PRO A 97 3.31 7.78 18.93
C PRO A 97 2.26 7.97 17.84
N LEU A 98 1.59 9.13 17.78
CA LEU A 98 0.63 9.45 16.74
C LEU A 98 1.30 9.53 15.36
N LEU A 99 2.42 10.26 15.27
CA LEU A 99 3.19 10.39 14.04
C LEU A 99 3.71 9.03 13.55
N LEU A 100 4.33 8.26 14.45
CA LEU A 100 4.85 6.94 14.11
C LEU A 100 3.73 5.98 13.70
N GLY A 101 2.61 6.01 14.40
CA GLY A 101 1.41 5.26 14.03
C GLY A 101 0.90 5.63 12.63
N PHE A 102 0.89 6.91 12.30
CA PHE A 102 0.50 7.38 10.98
C PHE A 102 1.49 6.93 9.90
N VAL A 103 2.78 7.19 10.06
CA VAL A 103 3.81 6.88 9.06
C VAL A 103 3.95 5.37 8.85
N TRP A 104 4.13 4.62 9.92
CA TRP A 104 4.28 3.17 9.82
C TRP A 104 2.98 2.49 9.43
N GLY A 105 1.84 3.02 9.90
CA GLY A 105 0.52 2.56 9.50
C GLY A 105 0.31 2.61 7.99
N GLN A 106 0.78 3.67 7.30
CA GLN A 106 0.70 3.74 5.84
C GLN A 106 1.41 2.55 5.18
N PHE A 107 2.66 2.28 5.56
CA PHE A 107 3.44 1.18 4.97
C PHE A 107 2.88 -0.19 5.34
N ILE A 108 2.45 -0.39 6.58
CA ILE A 108 1.86 -1.66 7.04
C ILE A 108 0.57 -1.95 6.27
N ILE A 109 -0.32 -0.97 6.14
CA ILE A 109 -1.61 -1.13 5.43
C ILE A 109 -1.36 -1.45 3.95
N VAL A 110 -0.47 -0.70 3.30
CA VAL A 110 -0.15 -0.91 1.88
C VAL A 110 0.54 -2.25 1.66
N SER A 111 1.52 -2.61 2.50
CA SER A 111 2.20 -3.91 2.42
C SER A 111 1.23 -5.08 2.68
N ALA A 112 0.32 -4.96 3.64
CA ALA A 112 -0.73 -5.96 3.86
C ALA A 112 -1.65 -6.13 2.64
N THR A 113 -1.98 -5.02 1.98
CA THR A 113 -2.75 -5.04 0.73
C THR A 113 -1.99 -5.73 -0.40
N HIS A 114 -0.70 -5.42 -0.57
CA HIS A 114 0.16 -6.08 -1.54
C HIS A 114 0.30 -7.58 -1.26
N LEU A 115 0.46 -7.97 0.00
CA LEU A 115 0.49 -9.37 0.39
C LEU A 115 -0.83 -10.07 0.04
N GLY A 116 -1.98 -9.47 0.36
CA GLY A 116 -3.29 -10.01 0.00
C GLY A 116 -3.46 -10.19 -1.51
N ASN A 117 -3.02 -9.22 -2.32
CA ASN A 117 -3.04 -9.34 -3.77
C ASN A 117 -2.08 -10.45 -4.27
N LEU A 118 -0.87 -10.51 -3.72
CA LEU A 118 0.11 -11.56 -4.07
C LEU A 118 -0.46 -12.96 -3.78
N LEU A 119 -1.03 -13.16 -2.61
CA LEU A 119 -1.67 -14.42 -2.24
C LEU A 119 -2.87 -14.74 -3.16
N GLY A 120 -3.65 -13.72 -3.56
CA GLY A 120 -4.71 -13.85 -4.54
C GLY A 120 -4.18 -14.33 -5.90
N TYR A 121 -3.09 -13.76 -6.42
CA TYR A 121 -2.46 -14.23 -7.66
C TYR A 121 -1.89 -15.64 -7.54
N VAL A 122 -1.24 -15.97 -6.43
CA VAL A 122 -0.74 -17.33 -6.17
C VAL A 122 -1.87 -18.34 -6.11
N GLY A 123 -2.97 -18.01 -5.40
CA GLY A 123 -4.14 -18.87 -5.30
C GLY A 123 -4.86 -19.07 -6.64
N SER A 124 -4.86 -18.03 -7.48
CA SER A 124 -5.54 -18.09 -8.80
C SER A 124 -4.84 -18.94 -9.84
N ARG A 125 -3.55 -19.29 -9.66
CA ARG A 125 -2.76 -20.07 -10.64
C ARG A 125 -3.43 -21.35 -11.15
N ARG A 126 -4.22 -22.02 -10.29
CA ARG A 126 -4.85 -23.30 -10.58
C ARG A 126 -6.38 -23.28 -10.52
N GLY A 127 -6.97 -22.18 -10.06
CA GLY A 127 -8.41 -22.10 -9.77
C GLY A 127 -9.19 -21.21 -10.73
N ILE A 128 -8.52 -20.40 -11.56
CA ILE A 128 -9.19 -19.52 -12.52
C ILE A 128 -8.93 -20.02 -13.92
N HIS A 129 -10.02 -20.36 -14.62
CA HIS A 129 -10.02 -20.72 -16.02
C HIS A 129 -10.72 -19.61 -16.81
N GLY A 130 -10.11 -19.21 -17.94
CA GLY A 130 -10.63 -18.14 -18.78
C GLY A 130 -10.05 -16.77 -18.49
N ARG A 131 -10.71 -15.72 -18.99
CA ARG A 131 -10.27 -14.33 -18.87
C ARG A 131 -11.23 -13.53 -18.01
N VAL A 132 -10.71 -12.76 -17.06
CA VAL A 132 -11.48 -11.80 -16.28
C VAL A 132 -11.11 -10.40 -16.75
N TRP A 133 -12.09 -9.68 -17.28
CA TRP A 133 -11.96 -8.27 -17.62
C TRP A 133 -12.41 -7.43 -16.45
N MET A 134 -11.58 -6.51 -16.02
CA MET A 134 -11.92 -5.58 -14.94
C MET A 134 -11.63 -4.16 -15.41
N HIS A 135 -12.64 -3.33 -15.45
CA HIS A 135 -12.47 -1.91 -15.71
C HIS A 135 -11.65 -1.27 -14.58
N GLN A 136 -10.79 -0.30 -14.90
CA GLN A 136 -9.93 0.37 -13.93
C GLN A 136 -10.71 0.93 -12.73
N ARG A 137 -11.84 1.57 -12.99
CA ARG A 137 -12.71 2.12 -11.93
C ARG A 137 -13.23 1.05 -10.99
N THR A 138 -13.63 -0.11 -11.52
CA THR A 138 -14.04 -1.27 -10.71
C THR A 138 -12.90 -1.77 -9.83
N GLY A 139 -11.68 -1.81 -10.36
CA GLY A 139 -10.47 -2.14 -9.58
C GLY A 139 -10.28 -1.20 -8.39
N TYR A 140 -10.45 0.11 -8.59
CA TYR A 140 -10.37 1.08 -7.48
C TYR A 140 -11.52 0.96 -6.49
N VAL A 141 -12.74 0.63 -6.92
CA VAL A 141 -13.88 0.38 -6.01
C VAL A 141 -13.58 -0.82 -5.10
N VAL A 142 -13.11 -1.94 -5.67
CA VAL A 142 -12.73 -3.12 -4.89
C VAL A 142 -11.62 -2.80 -3.90
N GLN A 143 -10.62 -2.05 -4.35
CA GLN A 143 -9.51 -1.64 -3.50
C GLN A 143 -9.98 -0.68 -2.39
N ALA A 144 -10.80 0.31 -2.70
CA ALA A 144 -11.38 1.21 -1.72
C ALA A 144 -12.18 0.44 -0.64
N GLY A 145 -12.98 -0.56 -1.04
CA GLY A 145 -13.71 -1.41 -0.11
C GLY A 145 -12.80 -2.15 0.87
N ARG A 146 -11.67 -2.67 0.41
CA ARG A 146 -10.65 -3.30 1.28
C ARG A 146 -10.06 -2.30 2.27
N TYR A 147 -9.71 -1.09 1.82
CA TYR A 147 -9.17 -0.04 2.70
C TYR A 147 -10.22 0.43 3.72
N VAL A 148 -11.51 0.53 3.34
CA VAL A 148 -12.61 0.83 4.28
C VAL A 148 -12.66 -0.23 5.38
N GLY A 149 -12.63 -1.52 5.03
CA GLY A 149 -12.64 -2.62 6.02
C GLY A 149 -11.46 -2.56 6.99
N VAL A 150 -10.25 -2.36 6.48
CA VAL A 150 -9.04 -2.22 7.31
C VAL A 150 -9.14 -0.98 8.20
N THR A 151 -9.60 0.15 7.66
CA THR A 151 -9.78 1.39 8.43
C THR A 151 -10.80 1.23 9.54
N ALA A 152 -11.93 0.59 9.27
CA ALA A 152 -12.95 0.31 10.29
C ALA A 152 -12.40 -0.54 11.43
N LEU A 153 -11.64 -1.61 11.11
CA LEU A 153 -10.97 -2.45 12.11
C LEU A 153 -9.98 -1.65 12.96
N LEU A 154 -9.10 -0.86 12.31
CA LEU A 154 -8.13 -0.03 13.02
C LEU A 154 -8.80 1.03 13.90
N THR A 155 -9.91 1.61 13.44
CA THR A 155 -10.70 2.56 14.22
C THR A 155 -11.31 1.89 15.46
N ALA A 156 -11.89 0.70 15.29
CA ALA A 156 -12.41 -0.08 16.42
C ALA A 156 -11.31 -0.40 17.43
N LEU A 157 -10.13 -0.86 16.97
CA LEU A 157 -8.98 -1.11 17.83
C LEU A 157 -8.47 0.15 18.54
N ALA A 158 -8.47 1.30 17.85
CA ALA A 158 -8.10 2.59 18.45
C ALA A 158 -9.05 2.97 19.59
N LEU A 159 -10.36 2.85 19.36
CA LEU A 159 -11.39 3.13 20.38
C LEU A 159 -11.29 2.17 21.59
N CYS A 160 -11.06 0.89 21.35
CA CYS A 160 -10.95 -0.10 22.42
C CYS A 160 -9.64 0.02 23.22
N SER A 161 -8.52 0.34 22.56
CA SER A 161 -7.21 0.38 23.21
C SER A 161 -6.85 1.73 23.81
N GLY A 162 -7.43 2.84 23.34
CA GLY A 162 -7.01 4.20 23.66
C GLY A 162 -5.56 4.52 23.25
N SER A 163 -4.89 3.64 22.50
CA SER A 163 -3.50 3.79 22.12
C SER A 163 -3.34 4.90 21.07
N VAL A 164 -2.55 5.92 21.39
CA VAL A 164 -2.22 7.04 20.50
C VAL A 164 -1.55 6.56 19.21
N PHE A 165 -0.73 5.51 19.29
CA PHE A 165 -0.12 4.88 18.12
C PHE A 165 -1.20 4.24 17.20
N VAL A 166 -2.15 3.50 17.77
CA VAL A 166 -3.23 2.87 16.98
C VAL A 166 -4.15 3.92 16.38
N ILE A 167 -4.39 5.04 17.09
CA ILE A 167 -5.12 6.20 16.54
C ILE A 167 -4.39 6.73 15.31
N GLY A 168 -3.07 6.92 15.37
CA GLY A 168 -2.26 7.33 14.22
C GLY A 168 -2.39 6.36 13.04
N THR A 169 -2.37 5.05 13.31
CA THR A 169 -2.56 4.02 12.28
C THR A 169 -3.97 4.05 11.66
N ALA A 170 -5.01 4.31 12.47
CA ALA A 170 -6.37 4.50 11.96
C ALA A 170 -6.48 5.74 11.06
N VAL A 171 -5.84 6.85 11.42
CA VAL A 171 -5.75 8.06 10.58
C VAL A 171 -5.04 7.74 9.26
N ALA A 172 -3.98 6.92 9.28
CA ALA A 172 -3.32 6.42 8.07
C ALA A 172 -4.29 5.62 7.18
N GLY A 173 -5.13 4.79 7.79
CA GLY A 173 -6.19 4.06 7.09
C GLY A 173 -7.18 4.98 6.39
N VAL A 174 -7.66 6.02 7.09
CA VAL A 174 -8.55 7.03 6.52
C VAL A 174 -7.89 7.73 5.32
N ALA A 175 -6.63 8.16 5.45
CA ALA A 175 -5.89 8.82 4.37
C ALA A 175 -5.72 7.89 3.15
N SER A 176 -5.40 6.61 3.39
CA SER A 176 -5.28 5.60 2.33
C SER A 176 -6.61 5.36 1.62
N THR A 177 -7.69 5.24 2.37
CA THR A 177 -9.06 5.10 1.84
C THR A 177 -9.45 6.31 0.99
N ALA A 178 -9.25 7.53 1.50
CA ALA A 178 -9.52 8.76 0.76
C ALA A 178 -8.74 8.83 -0.56
N ARG A 179 -7.47 8.44 -0.56
CA ARG A 179 -6.64 8.35 -1.79
C ARG A 179 -7.24 7.40 -2.82
N GLN A 180 -7.76 6.24 -2.41
CA GLN A 180 -8.39 5.28 -3.33
C GLN A 180 -9.67 5.86 -3.94
N PHE A 181 -10.48 6.57 -3.15
CA PHE A 181 -11.66 7.26 -3.68
C PHE A 181 -11.29 8.37 -4.67
N VAL A 182 -10.24 9.15 -4.40
CA VAL A 182 -9.74 10.16 -5.35
C VAL A 182 -9.32 9.51 -6.67
N TRP A 183 -8.61 8.38 -6.63
CA TRP A 183 -8.22 7.66 -7.85
C TRP A 183 -9.43 7.08 -8.59
N MET A 184 -10.39 6.53 -7.86
CA MET A 184 -11.66 6.06 -8.43
C MET A 184 -12.39 7.19 -9.16
N LEU A 185 -12.51 8.37 -8.54
CA LEU A 185 -13.19 9.53 -9.15
C LEU A 185 -12.45 10.09 -10.38
N ARG A 186 -11.12 9.98 -10.40
CA ARG A 186 -10.29 10.42 -11.54
C ARG A 186 -10.21 9.40 -12.67
N SER A 187 -10.64 8.16 -12.43
CA SER A 187 -10.65 7.11 -13.46
C SER A 187 -11.78 7.37 -14.46
N PRO A 188 -11.58 7.03 -15.74
CA PRO A 188 -12.64 7.12 -16.74
C PRO A 188 -13.92 6.43 -16.26
N ALA A 189 -15.06 7.00 -16.59
CA ALA A 189 -16.33 6.31 -16.37
C ALA A 189 -16.39 5.04 -17.25
N ILE A 190 -17.09 4.02 -16.76
CA ILE A 190 -17.39 2.85 -17.57
C ILE A 190 -18.38 3.30 -18.63
N ALA A 191 -18.01 3.29 -19.91
CA ALA A 191 -18.93 3.54 -21.00
C ALA A 191 -19.85 2.32 -21.18
N GLU A 192 -21.10 2.54 -21.58
CA GLU A 192 -22.02 1.44 -21.86
C GLU A 192 -21.52 0.51 -22.99
N ASP A 193 -20.69 1.07 -23.91
CA ASP A 193 -20.07 0.34 -25.01
C ASP A 193 -18.76 -0.36 -24.67
N ASP A 194 -18.24 -0.21 -23.43
CA ASP A 194 -17.10 -0.99 -22.92
C ASP A 194 -17.49 -2.46 -22.60
N ALA A 195 -18.43 -3.01 -23.37
CA ALA A 195 -18.69 -4.44 -23.38
C ALA A 195 -17.38 -5.18 -23.65
N ALA A 196 -17.15 -6.27 -22.92
CA ALA A 196 -15.94 -7.09 -23.10
C ALA A 196 -15.78 -7.35 -24.60
N PRO A 197 -14.61 -7.05 -25.23
CA PRO A 197 -14.40 -7.34 -26.63
C PRO A 197 -14.73 -8.81 -26.82
N ASP A 198 -15.58 -9.09 -27.81
CA ASP A 198 -16.11 -10.42 -28.12
C ASP A 198 -15.00 -11.45 -27.95
N ALA A 199 -15.29 -12.47 -27.11
CA ALA A 199 -14.39 -13.58 -26.89
C ALA A 199 -14.38 -14.44 -28.19
N GLY A 200 -13.59 -13.97 -29.19
CA GLY A 200 -13.25 -14.77 -30.35
C GLY A 200 -12.18 -15.80 -29.99
#